data_fe3ed2f0f121042ecd75f1661a28f19c
#
_entry.id   fe3ed2f0f121042ecd75f1661a28f19c
#
_cell.length_a   1.000
_cell.length_b   1.000
_cell.length_c   1.000
_cell.angle_alpha   90.00
_cell.angle_beta   90.00
_cell.angle_gamma   90.00
#
_symmetry.space_group_name_H-M   'P 1'
#
loop_
_entity.id
_entity.type
_entity.pdbx_description
1 polymer ?
#
loop_
_entity_poly.entity_id
_entity_poly.type
_entity_poly.pdbx_seq_one_letter_code
_entity_poly.pdbx_strand_id
1 'polypeptide(L)'
;MSDQLRFEVPGEQGLLHPEADTTGPVLLLSAPIIQPLVLDLDRTLIRTDLLFESLAAALHKNPFIIFLAFWWLLQGRAVLKRKLAEKARLDLDVIPVTASVERLARTEAARGRIIVLATAADEMLARRIARRFPFISRVLASNGVQYLKGRTKADVLAQAF
;
A
#
# COMPACT_ATOMS: atom_id res chain seq x y z
N MET A 1 51.22 -40.72 -72.10
CA MET A 1 51.11 -41.85 -71.15
C MET A 1 50.83 -41.17 -69.87
N SER A 2 49.54 -40.92 -69.62
CA SER A 2 49.15 -40.40 -68.36
C SER A 2 47.65 -40.36 -68.34
N ASP A 3 47.10 -41.23 -67.62
CA ASP A 3 45.66 -41.46 -67.58
C ASP A 3 45.05 -40.50 -66.58
N GLN A 4 44.03 -39.84 -67.06
CA GLN A 4 43.22 -38.86 -66.30
C GLN A 4 42.09 -39.60 -65.58
N LEU A 5 42.19 -39.76 -64.33
CA LEU A 5 40.99 -40.16 -63.57
C LEU A 5 40.19 -38.95 -63.12
N ARG A 6 39.13 -38.76 -63.83
CA ARG A 6 38.08 -37.77 -63.55
C ARG A 6 37.12 -38.36 -62.53
N PHE A 7 37.09 -37.79 -61.31
CA PHE A 7 36.10 -38.14 -60.37
C PHE A 7 34.85 -37.20 -60.57
N GLU A 8 33.81 -37.81 -61.06
CA GLU A 8 32.49 -37.17 -61.06
C GLU A 8 31.92 -37.21 -59.62
N VAL A 9 31.56 -36.05 -59.11
CA VAL A 9 30.82 -35.91 -57.87
C VAL A 9 29.33 -35.97 -58.18
N PRO A 10 28.56 -36.92 -57.68
CA PRO A 10 27.12 -36.96 -57.85
C PRO A 10 26.41 -35.92 -56.98
N GLY A 11 25.59 -35.11 -57.63
CA GLY A 11 24.30 -34.62 -57.14
C GLY A 11 24.26 -33.94 -55.77
N GLU A 12 24.33 -32.63 -55.77
CA GLU A 12 23.69 -31.82 -54.74
C GLU A 12 22.19 -32.05 -54.77
N GLN A 13 21.72 -32.94 -53.92
CA GLN A 13 20.31 -32.95 -53.53
C GLN A 13 20.17 -32.05 -52.31
N GLY A 14 19.32 -31.03 -52.53
CA GLY A 14 19.02 -29.98 -51.59
C GLY A 14 18.75 -30.45 -50.18
N LEU A 15 19.61 -30.04 -49.26
CA LEU A 15 19.35 -30.03 -47.85
C LEU A 15 18.36 -28.88 -47.59
N LEU A 16 17.09 -29.26 -47.50
CA LEU A 16 16.07 -28.47 -46.86
C LEU A 16 16.57 -28.20 -45.46
N HIS A 17 17.00 -26.97 -45.22
CA HIS A 17 17.13 -26.48 -43.88
C HIS A 17 15.72 -26.48 -43.23
N PRO A 18 15.50 -27.20 -42.16
CA PRO A 18 14.33 -26.94 -41.37
C PRO A 18 14.55 -25.56 -40.76
N GLU A 19 13.83 -24.57 -41.32
CA GLU A 19 13.55 -23.32 -40.56
C GLU A 19 12.97 -23.77 -39.22
N ALA A 20 13.79 -23.66 -38.20
CA ALA A 20 13.30 -23.77 -36.84
C ALA A 20 12.35 -22.59 -36.64
N ASP A 21 11.07 -22.86 -36.89
CA ASP A 21 9.97 -22.04 -36.47
C ASP A 21 10.00 -21.98 -34.92
N THR A 22 10.86 -21.08 -34.42
CA THR A 22 10.98 -20.78 -33.00
C THR A 22 9.90 -19.77 -32.59
N THR A 23 8.75 -19.83 -33.27
CA THR A 23 7.54 -19.14 -32.81
C THR A 23 6.76 -20.05 -31.87
N GLY A 24 7.47 -20.63 -30.89
CA GLY A 24 6.81 -21.07 -29.67
C GLY A 24 6.18 -19.85 -29.04
N PRO A 25 4.96 -19.96 -28.47
CA PRO A 25 4.37 -18.86 -27.74
C PRO A 25 5.37 -18.49 -26.64
N VAL A 26 6.02 -17.33 -26.79
CA VAL A 26 6.68 -16.68 -25.67
C VAL A 26 5.59 -16.48 -24.63
N LEU A 27 5.46 -17.44 -23.74
CA LEU A 27 4.73 -17.25 -22.50
C LEU A 27 5.45 -16.09 -21.83
N LEU A 28 4.99 -14.88 -22.15
CA LEU A 28 5.20 -13.73 -21.30
C LEU A 28 4.61 -14.15 -19.96
N LEU A 29 5.45 -14.74 -19.12
CA LEU A 29 5.24 -14.83 -17.70
C LEU A 29 5.12 -13.37 -17.26
N SER A 30 3.93 -12.79 -17.46
CA SER A 30 3.58 -11.55 -16.80
C SER A 30 3.77 -11.87 -15.32
N ALA A 31 4.84 -11.31 -14.76
CA ALA A 31 5.05 -11.38 -13.32
C ALA A 31 3.72 -11.03 -12.68
N PRO A 32 3.20 -11.81 -11.73
CA PRO A 32 1.92 -11.53 -11.12
C PRO A 32 1.97 -10.10 -10.64
N ILE A 33 1.09 -9.25 -11.16
CA ILE A 33 0.94 -7.89 -10.68
C ILE A 33 0.47 -8.04 -9.24
N ILE A 34 1.41 -8.04 -8.30
CA ILE A 34 1.12 -8.17 -6.88
C ILE A 34 0.50 -6.85 -6.47
N GLN A 35 -0.81 -6.77 -6.56
CA GLN A 35 -1.56 -5.60 -6.12
C GLN A 35 -1.23 -5.30 -4.65
N PRO A 36 -1.01 -4.03 -4.28
CA PRO A 36 -0.74 -3.67 -2.90
C PRO A 36 -1.91 -4.08 -2.00
N LEU A 37 -1.60 -4.50 -0.78
CA LEU A 37 -2.60 -4.69 0.25
C LEU A 37 -2.85 -3.35 0.94
N VAL A 38 -4.05 -2.83 0.78
CA VAL A 38 -4.46 -1.58 1.40
C VAL A 38 -5.20 -1.87 2.71
N LEU A 39 -4.67 -1.36 3.80
CA LEU A 39 -5.25 -1.46 5.14
C LEU A 39 -5.84 -0.13 5.56
N ASP A 40 -7.02 -0.17 6.17
CA ASP A 40 -7.52 0.95 6.93
C ASP A 40 -7.00 0.92 8.37
N LEU A 41 -7.00 2.06 9.05
CA LEU A 41 -6.45 2.16 10.40
C LEU A 41 -7.55 1.97 11.47
N ASP A 42 -8.53 2.90 11.51
CA ASP A 42 -9.53 2.97 12.56
C ASP A 42 -10.49 1.78 12.48
N ARG A 43 -10.66 1.04 13.59
CA ARG A 43 -11.50 -0.18 13.69
C ARG A 43 -11.13 -1.31 12.71
N THR A 44 -9.98 -1.20 12.06
CA THR A 44 -9.43 -2.23 11.15
C THR A 44 -8.09 -2.71 11.69
N LEU A 45 -6.99 -1.99 11.51
CA LEU A 45 -5.69 -2.34 12.06
C LEU A 45 -5.65 -2.14 13.58
N ILE A 46 -6.25 -1.06 14.06
CA ILE A 46 -6.47 -0.83 15.50
C ILE A 46 -7.95 -1.05 15.84
N ARG A 47 -8.22 -1.46 17.07
CA ARG A 47 -9.57 -1.80 17.54
C ARG A 47 -10.40 -0.58 17.93
N THR A 48 -9.79 0.59 17.96
CA THR A 48 -10.40 1.87 18.36
C THR A 48 -10.37 2.88 17.22
N ASP A 49 -10.89 4.06 17.47
CA ASP A 49 -10.91 5.19 16.54
C ASP A 49 -10.06 6.33 17.13
N LEU A 50 -9.03 6.75 16.38
CA LEU A 50 -8.07 7.76 16.83
C LEU A 50 -8.70 9.12 17.13
N LEU A 51 -9.80 9.47 16.45
CA LEU A 51 -10.50 10.72 16.75
C LEU A 51 -11.11 10.69 18.16
N PHE A 52 -11.78 9.57 18.52
CA PHE A 52 -12.36 9.38 19.84
C PHE A 52 -11.30 9.33 20.93
N GLU A 53 -10.23 8.59 20.72
CA GLU A 53 -9.10 8.53 21.66
C GLU A 53 -8.47 9.91 21.87
N SER A 54 -8.27 10.66 20.78
CA SER A 54 -7.72 12.02 20.85
C SER A 54 -8.65 12.98 21.59
N LEU A 55 -9.95 12.88 21.35
CA LEU A 55 -10.94 13.69 22.04
C LEU A 55 -11.02 13.34 23.52
N ALA A 56 -11.09 12.06 23.86
CA ALA A 56 -11.12 11.59 25.24
C ALA A 56 -9.88 12.02 26.02
N ALA A 57 -8.70 11.84 25.46
CA ALA A 57 -7.44 12.27 26.06
C ALA A 57 -7.36 13.80 26.24
N ALA A 58 -7.88 14.57 25.30
CA ALA A 58 -7.92 16.02 25.38
C ALA A 58 -8.92 16.51 26.46
N LEU A 59 -10.11 15.91 26.52
CA LEU A 59 -11.16 16.20 27.51
C LEU A 59 -10.70 15.85 28.93
N HIS A 60 -9.98 14.74 29.12
CA HIS A 60 -9.44 14.36 30.42
C HIS A 60 -8.49 15.43 30.99
N LYS A 61 -7.73 16.11 30.13
CA LYS A 61 -6.83 17.19 30.54
C LYS A 61 -7.54 18.52 30.73
N ASN A 62 -8.50 18.83 29.88
CA ASN A 62 -9.22 20.09 29.90
C ASN A 62 -10.65 19.90 29.36
N PRO A 63 -11.67 19.86 30.25
CA PRO A 63 -13.07 19.70 29.83
C PRO A 63 -13.56 20.77 28.88
N PHE A 64 -13.01 21.99 28.96
CA PHE A 64 -13.40 23.10 28.09
C PHE A 64 -12.98 22.91 26.63
N ILE A 65 -12.16 21.90 26.35
CA ILE A 65 -11.76 21.56 24.97
C ILE A 65 -12.97 21.20 24.10
N ILE A 66 -14.12 20.82 24.73
CA ILE A 66 -15.35 20.49 23.99
C ILE A 66 -15.83 21.66 23.14
N PHE A 67 -15.76 22.88 23.68
CA PHE A 67 -16.17 24.10 22.98
C PHE A 67 -15.22 24.40 21.80
N LEU A 68 -13.93 24.22 22.02
CA LEU A 68 -12.95 24.36 20.94
C LEU A 68 -13.12 23.27 19.88
N ALA A 69 -13.40 22.03 20.28
CA ALA A 69 -13.65 20.94 19.36
C ALA A 69 -14.88 21.22 18.48
N PHE A 70 -15.93 21.77 19.05
CA PHE A 70 -17.11 22.24 18.30
C PHE A 70 -16.73 23.34 17.30
N TRP A 71 -15.94 24.32 17.71
CA TRP A 71 -15.44 25.39 16.84
C TRP A 71 -14.60 24.84 15.70
N TRP A 72 -13.68 23.90 15.99
CA TRP A 72 -12.86 23.25 14.96
C TRP A 72 -13.70 22.38 14.01
N LEU A 73 -14.76 21.76 14.52
CA LEU A 73 -15.69 20.99 13.69
C LEU A 73 -16.39 21.87 12.64
N LEU A 74 -16.76 23.09 13.00
CA LEU A 74 -17.33 24.08 12.07
C LEU A 74 -16.35 24.47 10.97
N GLN A 75 -15.04 24.46 11.25
CA GLN A 75 -14.00 24.70 10.27
C GLN A 75 -13.71 23.47 9.39
N GLY A 76 -14.22 22.30 9.77
CA GLY A 76 -14.11 21.07 9.01
C GLY A 76 -13.50 19.91 9.80
N ARG A 77 -13.86 18.69 9.39
CA ARG A 77 -13.42 17.46 10.07
C ARG A 77 -11.90 17.25 10.03
N ALA A 78 -11.23 17.70 8.96
CA ALA A 78 -9.77 17.60 8.84
C ALA A 78 -9.08 18.51 9.88
N VAL A 79 -9.59 19.75 10.04
CA VAL A 79 -9.09 20.71 11.03
C VAL A 79 -9.29 20.17 12.46
N LEU A 80 -10.49 19.66 12.77
CA LEU A 80 -10.76 19.03 14.07
C LEU A 80 -9.77 17.91 14.38
N LYS A 81 -9.58 16.97 13.46
CA LYS A 81 -8.66 15.83 13.64
C LYS A 81 -7.24 16.31 13.88
N ARG A 82 -6.77 17.27 13.09
CA ARG A 82 -5.44 17.85 13.24
C ARG A 82 -5.24 18.52 14.59
N LYS A 83 -6.18 19.37 14.99
CA LYS A 83 -6.13 20.10 16.26
C LYS A 83 -6.21 19.18 17.48
N LEU A 84 -7.03 18.14 17.42
CA LEU A 84 -7.08 17.13 18.46
C LEU A 84 -5.77 16.31 18.49
N ALA A 85 -5.23 15.92 17.36
CA ALA A 85 -3.97 15.19 17.28
C ALA A 85 -2.79 15.98 17.88
N GLU A 86 -2.76 17.30 17.67
CA GLU A 86 -1.74 18.19 18.24
C GLU A 86 -1.89 18.35 19.78
N LYS A 87 -3.14 18.38 20.29
CA LYS A 87 -3.44 18.57 21.71
C LYS A 87 -3.45 17.27 22.53
N ALA A 88 -3.86 16.18 21.91
CA ALA A 88 -3.88 14.88 22.55
C ALA A 88 -2.50 14.26 22.56
N ARG A 89 -1.90 14.12 23.76
CA ARG A 89 -0.69 13.32 23.94
C ARG A 89 -1.09 11.85 24.10
N LEU A 90 -1.50 11.22 23.00
CA LEU A 90 -1.85 9.81 23.00
C LEU A 90 -0.57 8.96 23.19
N ASP A 91 -0.66 8.03 24.12
CA ASP A 91 0.26 6.91 24.16
C ASP A 91 -0.20 5.89 23.12
N LEU A 92 0.44 5.95 21.94
CA LEU A 92 0.06 5.12 20.81
C LEU A 92 0.50 3.65 20.98
N ASP A 93 1.38 3.37 21.96
CA ASP A 93 1.91 2.02 22.17
C ASP A 93 0.89 1.13 22.91
N VAL A 94 0.02 1.74 23.70
CA VAL A 94 -1.05 1.01 24.41
C VAL A 94 -2.33 0.81 23.56
N ILE A 95 -2.40 1.41 22.36
CA ILE A 95 -3.58 1.25 21.50
C ILE A 95 -3.70 -0.21 21.05
N PRO A 96 -4.87 -0.86 21.31
CA PRO A 96 -5.06 -2.26 21.00
C PRO A 96 -5.12 -2.50 19.49
N VAL A 97 -4.36 -3.49 19.02
CA VAL A 97 -4.26 -3.89 17.62
C VAL A 97 -5.18 -5.07 17.34
N THR A 98 -5.70 -5.15 16.13
CA THR A 98 -6.47 -6.29 15.64
C THR A 98 -5.51 -7.39 15.18
N ALA A 99 -5.24 -8.37 16.04
CA ALA A 99 -4.23 -9.39 15.81
C ALA A 99 -4.40 -10.20 14.51
N SER A 100 -5.63 -10.41 14.04
CA SER A 100 -5.90 -11.09 12.78
C SER A 100 -5.45 -10.27 11.57
N VAL A 101 -5.71 -8.95 11.58
CA VAL A 101 -5.32 -8.02 10.51
C VAL A 101 -3.81 -7.85 10.49
N GLU A 102 -3.20 -7.67 11.66
CA GLU A 102 -1.74 -7.58 11.77
C GLU A 102 -1.06 -8.84 11.21
N ARG A 103 -1.55 -10.02 11.58
CA ARG A 103 -1.01 -11.31 11.12
C ARG A 103 -1.14 -11.44 9.61
N LEU A 104 -2.31 -11.11 9.04
CA LEU A 104 -2.53 -11.11 7.60
C LEU A 104 -1.52 -10.19 6.90
N ALA A 105 -1.42 -8.94 7.34
CA ALA A 105 -0.53 -7.96 6.72
C ALA A 105 0.94 -8.38 6.79
N ARG A 106 1.37 -8.93 7.92
CA ARG A 106 2.73 -9.45 8.11
C ARG A 106 3.01 -10.64 7.18
N THR A 107 2.05 -11.54 7.01
CA THR A 107 2.17 -12.69 6.11
C THR A 107 2.26 -12.24 4.66
N GLU A 108 1.42 -11.30 4.23
CA GLU A 108 1.45 -10.77 2.86
C GLU A 108 2.74 -9.97 2.58
N ALA A 109 3.22 -9.21 3.56
CA ALA A 109 4.51 -8.52 3.44
C ALA A 109 5.68 -9.51 3.28
N ALA A 110 5.67 -10.61 4.03
CA ALA A 110 6.68 -11.67 3.91
C ALA A 110 6.65 -12.36 2.53
N ARG A 111 5.52 -12.31 1.83
CA ARG A 111 5.38 -12.77 0.44
C ARG A 111 5.82 -11.72 -0.60
N GLY A 112 6.36 -10.59 -0.16
CA GLY A 112 6.81 -9.49 -1.03
C GLY A 112 5.71 -8.52 -1.44
N ARG A 113 4.50 -8.62 -0.85
CA ARG A 113 3.40 -7.71 -1.16
C ARG A 113 3.60 -6.35 -0.48
N ILE A 114 3.40 -5.27 -1.22
CA ILE A 114 3.44 -3.91 -0.69
C ILE A 114 2.24 -3.69 0.22
N ILE A 115 2.48 -3.24 1.47
CA ILE A 115 1.43 -2.93 2.43
C ILE A 115 1.27 -1.42 2.53
N VAL A 116 0.07 -0.93 2.26
CA VAL A 116 -0.29 0.50 2.29
C VAL A 116 -1.31 0.74 3.40
N LEU A 117 -0.97 1.60 4.34
CA LEU A 117 -1.93 2.10 5.33
C LEU A 117 -2.65 3.30 4.73
N ALA A 118 -3.95 3.19 4.45
CA ALA A 118 -4.75 4.27 3.90
C ALA A 118 -5.90 4.62 4.87
N THR A 119 -5.87 5.80 5.47
CA THR A 119 -6.78 6.18 6.53
C THR A 119 -7.29 7.61 6.42
N ALA A 120 -8.48 7.86 6.95
CA ALA A 120 -9.01 9.20 7.16
C ALA A 120 -8.53 9.83 8.48
N ALA A 121 -7.70 9.16 9.28
CA ALA A 121 -7.07 9.72 10.46
C ALA A 121 -6.09 10.85 10.10
N ASP A 122 -5.70 11.65 11.10
CA ASP A 122 -4.66 12.67 10.91
C ASP A 122 -3.31 12.02 10.58
N GLU A 123 -2.61 12.60 9.62
CA GLU A 123 -1.34 12.07 9.09
C GLU A 123 -0.26 11.92 10.16
N MET A 124 -0.17 12.86 11.11
CA MET A 124 0.82 12.81 12.18
C MET A 124 0.61 11.57 13.06
N LEU A 125 -0.63 11.29 13.45
CA LEU A 125 -0.96 10.11 14.27
C LEU A 125 -0.84 8.82 13.46
N ALA A 126 -1.32 8.81 12.22
CA ALA A 126 -1.21 7.65 11.34
C ALA A 126 0.25 7.23 11.11
N ARG A 127 1.14 8.18 10.85
CA ARG A 127 2.58 7.92 10.70
C ARG A 127 3.23 7.44 11.99
N ARG A 128 2.83 7.99 13.14
CA ARG A 128 3.36 7.53 14.44
C ARG A 128 2.94 6.09 14.72
N ILE A 129 1.68 5.71 14.47
CA ILE A 129 1.22 4.33 14.63
C ILE A 129 1.91 3.40 13.64
N ALA A 130 2.04 3.80 12.37
CA ALA A 130 2.68 3.00 11.34
C ALA A 130 4.11 2.56 11.72
N ARG A 131 4.84 3.37 12.51
CA ARG A 131 6.19 3.01 13.01
C ARG A 131 6.22 1.75 13.88
N ARG A 132 5.09 1.35 14.48
CA ARG A 132 4.97 0.09 15.22
C ARG A 132 4.96 -1.14 14.30
N PHE A 133 4.73 -0.94 13.00
CA PHE A 133 4.50 -1.98 12.02
C PHE A 133 5.50 -1.86 10.86
N PRO A 134 6.72 -2.43 11.01
CA PRO A 134 7.78 -2.30 9.99
C PRO A 134 7.39 -2.84 8.60
N PHE A 135 6.33 -3.65 8.53
CA PHE A 135 5.81 -4.17 7.27
C PHE A 135 4.98 -3.15 6.49
N ILE A 136 4.58 -2.01 7.07
CA ILE A 136 3.87 -0.95 6.35
C ILE A 136 4.87 -0.16 5.51
N SER A 137 4.74 -0.27 4.19
CA SER A 137 5.63 0.40 3.23
C SER A 137 5.23 1.84 2.96
N ARG A 138 3.94 2.18 3.05
CA ARG A 138 3.41 3.50 2.70
C ARG A 138 2.22 3.89 3.58
N VAL A 139 2.13 5.18 3.89
CA VAL A 139 1.00 5.77 4.65
C VAL A 139 0.32 6.83 3.80
N LEU A 140 -0.98 6.69 3.60
CA LEU A 140 -1.88 7.67 2.99
C LEU A 140 -2.90 8.10 4.05
N ALA A 141 -2.86 9.36 4.46
CA ALA A 141 -3.67 9.87 5.55
C ALA A 141 -4.13 11.31 5.30
N SER A 142 -5.09 11.80 6.09
CA SER A 142 -5.56 13.18 6.00
C SER A 142 -4.52 14.16 6.52
N ASN A 143 -4.21 15.22 5.76
CA ASN A 143 -3.15 16.19 6.07
C ASN A 143 -3.64 17.50 6.71
N GLY A 144 -4.88 17.55 7.20
CA GLY A 144 -5.49 18.75 7.77
C GLY A 144 -6.12 19.71 6.74
N VAL A 145 -5.75 19.60 5.48
CA VAL A 145 -6.32 20.33 4.33
C VAL A 145 -7.24 19.43 3.52
N GLN A 146 -6.77 18.21 3.23
CA GLN A 146 -7.49 17.21 2.45
C GLN A 146 -7.95 16.05 3.33
N TYR A 147 -9.27 15.77 3.30
CA TYR A 147 -9.87 14.68 4.04
C TYR A 147 -9.97 13.42 3.18
N LEU A 148 -9.19 12.39 3.51
CA LEU A 148 -9.17 11.13 2.79
C LEU A 148 -10.28 10.19 3.29
N LYS A 149 -11.43 10.24 2.63
CA LYS A 149 -12.54 9.31 2.87
C LYS A 149 -13.26 8.95 1.58
N GLY A 150 -13.71 7.70 1.47
CA GLY A 150 -14.53 7.26 0.35
C GLY A 150 -13.84 7.42 -1.01
N ARG A 151 -14.47 8.13 -1.96
CA ARG A 151 -13.97 8.32 -3.34
C ARG A 151 -12.59 8.96 -3.39
N THR A 152 -12.33 9.99 -2.58
CA THR A 152 -11.01 10.65 -2.52
C THR A 152 -9.89 9.67 -2.15
N LYS A 153 -10.17 8.70 -1.27
CA LYS A 153 -9.23 7.64 -0.90
C LYS A 153 -8.95 6.72 -2.10
N ALA A 154 -9.99 6.35 -2.85
CA ALA A 154 -9.87 5.52 -4.05
C ALA A 154 -9.06 6.22 -5.15
N ASP A 155 -9.34 7.51 -5.39
CA ASP A 155 -8.65 8.32 -6.40
C ASP A 155 -7.15 8.46 -6.09
N VAL A 156 -6.80 8.71 -4.83
CA VAL A 156 -5.40 8.80 -4.38
C VAL A 156 -4.69 7.46 -4.51
N LEU A 157 -5.38 6.36 -4.22
CA LEU A 157 -4.82 5.01 -4.42
C LEU A 157 -4.60 4.69 -5.89
N ALA A 158 -5.57 5.03 -6.77
CA ALA A 158 -5.46 4.81 -8.21
C ALA A 158 -4.35 5.64 -8.87
N GLN A 159 -4.00 6.80 -8.30
CA GLN A 159 -2.88 7.64 -8.78
C GLN A 159 -1.52 7.18 -8.22
N ALA A 160 -1.51 6.40 -7.16
CA ALA A 160 -0.29 5.99 -6.47
C ALA A 160 0.24 4.64 -6.96
N PHE A 161 -0.57 3.89 -7.73
CA PHE A 161 -0.29 2.55 -8.25
C PHE A 161 -0.83 2.36 -9.67
#